data_f86f3362eb05c3a640dd0878bb180f8b
#
_entry.id   f86f3362eb05c3a640dd0878bb180f8b
#
_cell.length_a   1.000
_cell.length_b   1.000
_cell.length_c   1.000
_cell.angle_alpha   90.00
_cell.angle_beta   90.00
_cell.angle_gamma   90.00
#
_symmetry.space_group_name_H-M   'P 1'
#
loop_
_entity.id
_entity.type
_entity.pdbx_description
1 polymer ?
#
loop_
_entity_poly.entity_id
_entity_poly.type
_entity_poly.pdbx_seq_one_letter_code
_entity_poly.pdbx_strand_id
1 'polypeptide(L)'
;MPPHYLNLRNANKYGHSVTIDGLMTDGLTDIYSQQSMGVLADNCSTEYGISRESQDNYAISSYNRSISSSKNGLFKNEIIPISYKDKSGNEICIEQDEQISKVNYEKIPNLKPAFVKDGSVTAANSSPISDGASMLVLMSEKKANELNINPIAEIIGYNDSATSPDL
;
A
#
# COMPACT_ATOMS: atom_id res chain seq x y z
N MET A 1 11.54 4.23 -7.00
CA MET A 1 11.11 3.95 -8.40
C MET A 1 10.98 2.45 -8.53
N PRO A 2 9.84 1.91 -8.97
CA PRO A 2 9.66 0.47 -9.06
C PRO A 2 10.66 -0.16 -10.05
N PRO A 3 11.10 -1.41 -9.82
CA PRO A 3 12.01 -2.08 -10.72
C PRO A 3 11.34 -2.38 -12.06
N HIS A 4 12.09 -2.21 -13.15
CA HIS A 4 11.66 -2.63 -14.49
C HIS A 4 12.52 -3.79 -14.93
N TYR A 5 11.88 -4.85 -15.45
CA TYR A 5 12.55 -6.04 -15.92
C TYR A 5 12.71 -6.02 -17.43
N LEU A 6 13.92 -6.33 -17.87
CA LEU A 6 14.22 -6.55 -19.27
C LEU A 6 14.56 -8.04 -19.46
N ASN A 7 13.77 -8.76 -20.25
CA ASN A 7 14.07 -10.16 -20.56
C ASN A 7 15.17 -10.23 -21.61
N LEU A 8 16.42 -10.44 -21.16
CA LEU A 8 17.59 -10.57 -22.02
C LEU A 8 18.04 -12.02 -22.27
N ARG A 9 17.35 -13.01 -21.69
CA ARG A 9 17.75 -14.41 -21.85
C ARG A 9 17.69 -14.86 -23.31
N ASN A 10 16.74 -14.33 -24.08
CA ASN A 10 16.62 -14.48 -25.52
C ASN A 10 16.78 -13.12 -26.20
N ALA A 11 17.95 -12.51 -26.05
CA ALA A 11 18.21 -11.18 -26.59
C ALA A 11 17.86 -11.12 -28.08
N ASN A 12 17.03 -10.15 -28.46
CA ASN A 12 16.72 -9.88 -29.85
C ASN A 12 17.99 -9.43 -30.57
N LYS A 13 18.41 -10.16 -31.60
CA LYS A 13 19.52 -9.74 -32.46
C LYS A 13 19.20 -8.47 -33.26
N TYR A 14 17.90 -8.19 -33.43
CA TYR A 14 17.37 -7.05 -34.16
C TYR A 14 15.96 -6.72 -33.68
N GLY A 15 15.64 -5.42 -33.54
CA GLY A 15 14.34 -4.94 -33.11
C GLY A 15 14.32 -4.37 -31.67
N HIS A 16 13.15 -3.95 -31.22
CA HIS A 16 12.94 -3.34 -29.92
C HIS A 16 12.81 -4.38 -28.81
N SER A 17 13.25 -4.01 -27.59
CA SER A 17 12.96 -4.75 -26.36
C SER A 17 11.96 -3.98 -25.50
N VAL A 18 11.03 -4.69 -24.85
CA VAL A 18 10.04 -4.11 -23.95
C VAL A 18 10.50 -4.32 -22.52
N THR A 19 10.44 -3.27 -21.71
CA THR A 19 10.62 -3.38 -20.26
C THR A 19 9.28 -3.61 -19.58
N ILE A 20 9.25 -4.48 -18.57
CA ILE A 20 8.06 -4.83 -17.79
C ILE A 20 8.16 -4.11 -16.44
N ASP A 21 7.09 -3.42 -16.04
CA ASP A 21 6.99 -2.82 -14.72
C ASP A 21 6.81 -3.93 -13.67
N GLY A 22 7.84 -4.10 -12.82
CA GLY A 22 7.82 -5.10 -11.77
C GLY A 22 6.76 -4.87 -10.71
N LEU A 23 6.41 -3.60 -10.41
CA LEU A 23 5.33 -3.30 -9.48
C LEU A 23 3.99 -3.84 -9.99
N MET A 24 3.70 -3.61 -11.27
CA MET A 24 2.47 -4.11 -11.89
C MET A 24 2.45 -5.64 -11.93
N THR A 25 3.55 -6.26 -12.36
CA THR A 25 3.60 -7.70 -12.59
C THR A 25 3.64 -8.51 -11.31
N ASP A 26 4.43 -8.07 -10.32
CA ASP A 26 4.69 -8.86 -9.11
C ASP A 26 3.77 -8.49 -7.94
N GLY A 27 3.25 -7.25 -7.92
CA GLY A 27 2.49 -6.75 -6.78
C GLY A 27 1.02 -6.40 -7.06
N LEU A 28 0.68 -6.01 -8.28
CA LEU A 28 -0.63 -5.44 -8.59
C LEU A 28 -1.45 -6.21 -9.63
N THR A 29 -0.96 -7.36 -10.09
CA THR A 29 -1.65 -8.22 -11.06
C THR A 29 -1.82 -9.62 -10.49
N ASP A 30 -3.03 -10.13 -10.46
CA ASP A 30 -3.30 -11.51 -10.10
C ASP A 30 -2.73 -12.46 -11.15
N ILE A 31 -2.00 -13.47 -10.68
CA ILE A 31 -1.29 -14.41 -11.57
C ILE A 31 -2.24 -15.35 -12.32
N TYR A 32 -3.41 -15.64 -11.78
CA TYR A 32 -4.38 -16.57 -12.37
C TYR A 32 -5.27 -15.89 -13.41
N SER A 33 -5.94 -14.80 -13.02
CA SER A 33 -6.86 -14.05 -13.88
C SER A 33 -6.17 -13.02 -14.76
N GLN A 34 -4.92 -12.65 -14.45
CA GLN A 34 -4.17 -11.55 -15.10
C GLN A 34 -4.86 -10.20 -14.96
N GLN A 35 -5.76 -10.05 -13.98
CA GLN A 35 -6.45 -8.81 -13.68
C GLN A 35 -5.69 -7.98 -12.64
N SER A 36 -5.84 -6.66 -12.69
CA SER A 36 -5.27 -5.79 -11.66
C SER A 36 -6.02 -5.93 -10.35
N MET A 37 -5.34 -5.73 -9.22
CA MET A 37 -5.95 -5.74 -7.88
C MET A 37 -7.13 -4.78 -7.76
N GLY A 38 -7.12 -3.66 -8.49
CA GLY A 38 -8.25 -2.74 -8.52
C GLY A 38 -9.49 -3.27 -9.22
N VAL A 39 -9.33 -4.07 -10.27
CA VAL A 39 -10.44 -4.77 -10.93
C VAL A 39 -11.03 -5.82 -9.99
N LEU A 40 -10.19 -6.58 -9.29
CA LEU A 40 -10.65 -7.57 -8.30
C LEU A 40 -11.38 -6.88 -7.13
N ALA A 41 -10.95 -5.70 -6.70
CA ALA A 41 -11.66 -4.91 -5.70
C ALA A 41 -13.04 -4.45 -6.18
N ASP A 42 -13.18 -4.06 -7.46
CA ASP A 42 -14.50 -3.75 -8.07
C ASP A 42 -15.40 -4.99 -8.15
N ASN A 43 -14.84 -6.16 -8.51
CA ASN A 43 -15.57 -7.44 -8.51
C ASN A 43 -16.07 -7.79 -7.11
N CYS A 44 -15.18 -7.72 -6.10
CA CYS A 44 -15.50 -7.96 -4.70
C CYS A 44 -16.61 -7.02 -4.20
N SER A 45 -16.51 -5.73 -4.54
CA SER A 45 -17.53 -4.74 -4.18
C SER A 45 -18.89 -5.09 -4.76
N THR A 46 -18.92 -5.57 -5.99
CA THR A 46 -20.14 -5.99 -6.67
C THR A 46 -20.72 -7.25 -6.04
N GLU A 47 -19.90 -8.27 -5.82
CA GLU A 47 -20.30 -9.56 -5.26
C GLU A 47 -20.92 -9.39 -3.86
N TYR A 48 -20.29 -8.58 -3.02
CA TYR A 48 -20.75 -8.36 -1.64
C TYR A 48 -21.72 -7.18 -1.50
N GLY A 49 -22.13 -6.53 -2.58
CA GLY A 49 -23.06 -5.41 -2.56
C GLY A 49 -22.56 -4.19 -1.81
N ILE A 50 -21.23 -3.94 -1.83
CA ILE A 50 -20.61 -2.80 -1.15
C ILE A 50 -20.74 -1.56 -2.04
N SER A 51 -21.59 -0.63 -1.64
CA SER A 51 -21.82 0.58 -2.44
C SER A 51 -20.61 1.51 -2.48
N ARG A 52 -20.52 2.32 -3.54
CA ARG A 52 -19.53 3.40 -3.67
C ARG A 52 -19.57 4.36 -2.48
N GLU A 53 -20.74 4.73 -2.03
CA GLU A 53 -20.95 5.62 -0.89
C GLU A 53 -20.37 5.00 0.40
N SER A 54 -20.59 3.70 0.63
CA SER A 54 -20.03 3.00 1.78
C SER A 54 -18.50 2.98 1.76
N GLN A 55 -17.91 2.76 0.59
CA GLN A 55 -16.45 2.78 0.40
C GLN A 55 -15.88 4.18 0.67
N ASP A 56 -16.50 5.21 0.11
CA ASP A 56 -16.06 6.60 0.30
C ASP A 56 -16.19 7.04 1.76
N ASN A 57 -17.28 6.68 2.44
CA ASN A 57 -17.49 6.97 3.86
C ASN A 57 -16.45 6.27 4.75
N TYR A 58 -16.09 5.04 4.41
CA TYR A 58 -15.01 4.32 5.10
C TYR A 58 -13.65 5.03 4.90
N ALA A 59 -13.32 5.43 3.68
CA ALA A 59 -12.11 6.17 3.35
C ALA A 59 -12.04 7.50 4.12
N ILE A 60 -13.13 8.28 4.13
CA ILE A 60 -13.24 9.53 4.90
C ILE A 60 -13.01 9.28 6.39
N SER A 61 -13.62 8.24 6.95
CA SER A 61 -13.41 7.86 8.35
C SER A 61 -11.95 7.51 8.62
N SER A 62 -11.30 6.78 7.73
CA SER A 62 -9.88 6.42 7.82
C SER A 62 -8.98 7.66 7.80
N TYR A 63 -9.19 8.58 6.86
CA TYR A 63 -8.46 9.86 6.82
C TYR A 63 -8.64 10.67 8.12
N ASN A 64 -9.86 10.80 8.61
CA ASN A 64 -10.15 11.54 9.83
C ASN A 64 -9.45 10.94 11.05
N ARG A 65 -9.43 9.60 11.17
CA ARG A 65 -8.69 8.89 12.24
C ARG A 65 -7.19 9.16 12.14
N SER A 66 -6.62 9.07 10.94
CA SER A 66 -5.19 9.32 10.72
C SER A 66 -4.79 10.76 11.07
N ILE A 67 -5.58 11.74 10.64
CA ILE A 67 -5.37 13.16 10.97
C ILE A 67 -5.46 13.40 12.48
N SER A 68 -6.49 12.84 13.12
CA SER A 68 -6.67 12.97 14.58
C SER A 68 -5.51 12.32 15.33
N SER A 69 -5.10 11.12 14.94
CA SER A 69 -3.98 10.39 15.56
C SER A 69 -2.66 11.15 15.40
N SER A 70 -2.39 11.71 14.23
CA SER A 70 -1.21 12.53 13.97
C SER A 70 -1.21 13.80 14.84
N LYS A 71 -2.33 14.53 14.89
CA LYS A 71 -2.47 15.73 15.70
C LYS A 71 -2.31 15.46 17.20
N ASN A 72 -2.78 14.30 17.67
CA ASN A 72 -2.65 13.88 19.06
C ASN A 72 -1.29 13.26 19.39
N GLY A 73 -0.37 13.21 18.43
CA GLY A 73 0.99 12.72 18.62
C GLY A 73 1.10 11.20 18.82
N LEU A 74 0.08 10.41 18.44
CA LEU A 74 0.10 8.97 18.64
C LEU A 74 1.21 8.28 17.85
N PHE A 75 1.64 8.86 16.73
CA PHE A 75 2.74 8.34 15.89
C PHE A 75 4.11 8.91 16.24
N LYS A 76 4.21 9.77 17.26
CA LYS A 76 5.46 10.49 17.59
C LYS A 76 6.63 9.55 17.89
N ASN A 77 6.36 8.39 18.48
CA ASN A 77 7.39 7.41 18.83
C ASN A 77 7.77 6.49 17.67
N GLU A 78 7.04 6.53 16.55
CA GLU A 78 7.23 5.68 15.38
C GLU A 78 7.90 6.45 14.23
N ILE A 79 7.64 7.77 14.15
CA ILE A 79 8.16 8.62 13.08
C ILE A 79 9.55 9.11 13.42
N ILE A 80 10.51 8.84 12.53
CA ILE A 80 11.86 9.39 12.58
C ILE A 80 11.94 10.52 11.56
N PRO A 81 12.14 11.78 11.98
CA PRO A 81 12.29 12.91 11.06
C PRO A 81 13.49 12.72 10.13
N ILE A 82 13.31 13.02 8.85
CA ILE A 82 14.37 12.95 7.84
C ILE A 82 14.58 14.33 7.23
N SER A 83 15.80 14.86 7.33
CA SER A 83 16.19 16.11 6.71
C SER A 83 16.97 15.87 5.44
N TYR A 84 16.65 16.63 4.37
CA TYR A 84 17.39 16.62 3.12
C TYR A 84 17.43 18.03 2.51
N LYS A 85 18.35 18.25 1.56
CA LYS A 85 18.38 19.50 0.80
C LYS A 85 17.62 19.35 -0.51
N ASP A 86 16.74 20.28 -0.79
CA ASP A 86 16.04 20.37 -2.07
C ASP A 86 17.00 20.79 -3.21
N LYS A 87 16.48 20.85 -4.44
CA LYS A 87 17.28 21.27 -5.62
C LYS A 87 17.80 22.71 -5.54
N SER A 88 17.20 23.53 -4.69
CA SER A 88 17.59 24.93 -4.45
C SER A 88 18.55 25.07 -3.27
N GLY A 89 18.90 23.97 -2.57
CA GLY A 89 19.80 23.95 -1.43
C GLY A 89 19.12 24.24 -0.09
N ASN A 90 17.79 24.38 -0.04
CA ASN A 90 17.06 24.61 1.20
C ASN A 90 16.96 23.29 1.98
N GLU A 91 17.13 23.37 3.29
CA GLU A 91 16.91 22.22 4.17
C GLU A 91 15.41 21.99 4.38
N ILE A 92 14.96 20.77 4.08
CA ILE A 92 13.57 20.32 4.27
C ILE A 92 13.61 19.17 5.26
N CYS A 93 12.76 19.25 6.30
CA CYS A 93 12.54 18.17 7.25
C CYS A 93 11.16 17.55 7.02
N ILE A 94 11.12 16.24 6.80
CA ILE A 94 9.89 15.46 6.71
C ILE A 94 9.71 14.72 8.02
N GLU A 95 8.62 15.04 8.72
CA GLU A 95 8.25 14.47 10.02
C GLU A 95 6.76 14.11 10.11
N GLN A 96 6.04 14.21 9.00
CA GLN A 96 4.60 13.91 8.93
C GLN A 96 4.27 13.14 7.67
N ASP A 97 3.24 12.30 7.74
CA ASP A 97 2.65 11.65 6.57
C ASP A 97 1.98 12.70 5.68
N GLU A 98 2.49 12.86 4.47
CA GLU A 98 1.98 13.83 3.52
C GLU A 98 0.61 13.48 2.95
N GLN A 99 0.24 12.20 2.87
CA GLN A 99 -0.98 11.76 2.21
C GLN A 99 -2.22 12.24 2.95
N ILE A 100 -2.22 12.16 4.28
CA ILE A 100 -3.36 12.57 5.10
C ILE A 100 -3.68 14.06 5.00
N SER A 101 -2.70 14.89 4.65
CA SER A 101 -2.88 16.35 4.51
C SER A 101 -3.38 16.78 3.13
N LYS A 102 -3.28 15.91 2.12
CA LYS A 102 -3.60 16.23 0.72
C LYS A 102 -5.04 15.89 0.31
N VAL A 103 -5.81 15.22 1.17
CA VAL A 103 -7.16 14.80 0.85
C VAL A 103 -8.12 15.96 0.69
N ASN A 104 -8.92 15.94 -0.37
CA ASN A 104 -10.01 16.89 -0.60
C ASN A 104 -11.36 16.16 -0.51
N TYR A 105 -12.02 16.28 0.62
CA TYR A 105 -13.27 15.57 0.94
C TYR A 105 -14.41 15.89 -0.03
N GLU A 106 -14.52 17.14 -0.50
CA GLU A 106 -15.58 17.57 -1.40
C GLU A 106 -15.50 16.89 -2.78
N LYS A 107 -14.29 16.49 -3.17
CA LYS A 107 -14.05 15.82 -4.46
C LYS A 107 -14.31 14.33 -4.41
N ILE A 108 -14.25 13.69 -3.24
CA ILE A 108 -14.33 12.22 -3.11
C ILE A 108 -15.57 11.64 -3.82
N PRO A 109 -16.81 12.13 -3.58
CA PRO A 109 -17.98 11.55 -4.22
C PRO A 109 -18.00 11.69 -5.75
N ASN A 110 -17.28 12.68 -6.28
CA ASN A 110 -17.27 13.01 -7.70
C ASN A 110 -16.08 12.41 -8.47
N LEU A 111 -15.21 11.64 -7.79
CA LEU A 111 -14.09 10.99 -8.44
C LEU A 111 -14.57 9.88 -9.37
N LYS A 112 -13.94 9.82 -10.55
CA LYS A 112 -14.22 8.76 -11.50
C LYS A 112 -13.60 7.45 -11.02
N PRO A 113 -14.24 6.30 -11.34
CA PRO A 113 -13.62 4.99 -11.14
C PRO A 113 -12.26 4.91 -11.82
N ALA A 114 -11.32 4.24 -11.15
CA ALA A 114 -9.92 4.19 -11.60
C ALA A 114 -9.61 2.98 -12.49
N PHE A 115 -10.34 1.88 -12.35
CA PHE A 115 -10.01 0.60 -12.97
C PHE A 115 -11.05 0.14 -13.97
N VAL A 116 -12.34 0.18 -13.62
CA VAL A 116 -13.45 -0.22 -14.49
C VAL A 116 -14.35 0.97 -14.73
N LYS A 117 -14.86 1.12 -15.95
CA LYS A 117 -15.67 2.29 -16.36
C LYS A 117 -16.84 2.59 -15.44
N ASP A 118 -17.54 1.55 -14.99
CA ASP A 118 -18.71 1.63 -14.10
C ASP A 118 -18.40 1.07 -12.71
N GLY A 119 -17.11 1.06 -12.32
CA GLY A 119 -16.63 0.59 -11.03
C GLY A 119 -16.86 1.58 -9.89
N SER A 120 -16.49 1.17 -8.70
CA SER A 120 -16.63 1.94 -7.47
C SER A 120 -15.28 2.34 -6.84
N VAL A 121 -14.20 1.70 -7.27
CA VAL A 121 -12.84 1.94 -6.75
C VAL A 121 -12.25 3.20 -7.38
N THR A 122 -11.79 4.12 -6.53
CA THR A 122 -11.24 5.41 -6.94
C THR A 122 -9.89 5.68 -6.28
N ALA A 123 -9.21 6.73 -6.72
CA ALA A 123 -7.97 7.18 -6.09
C ALA A 123 -8.10 7.57 -4.60
N ALA A 124 -9.32 7.92 -4.13
CA ALA A 124 -9.53 8.31 -2.73
C ALA A 124 -9.87 7.14 -1.82
N ASN A 125 -10.48 6.06 -2.35
CA ASN A 125 -10.81 4.86 -1.58
C ASN A 125 -9.87 3.68 -1.86
N SER A 126 -8.74 3.95 -2.52
CA SER A 126 -7.64 3.01 -2.74
C SER A 126 -6.40 3.41 -1.95
N SER A 127 -5.57 2.44 -1.57
CA SER A 127 -4.26 2.71 -0.98
C SER A 127 -3.33 3.41 -1.98
N PRO A 128 -2.55 4.41 -1.55
CA PRO A 128 -1.53 5.00 -2.40
C PRO A 128 -0.36 4.03 -2.61
N ILE A 129 0.39 4.26 -3.68
CA ILE A 129 1.68 3.59 -3.87
C ILE A 129 2.69 4.28 -2.97
N SER A 130 3.27 3.53 -2.03
CA SER A 130 4.25 4.05 -1.06
C SER A 130 5.43 3.09 -0.95
N ASP A 131 6.63 3.66 -0.85
CA ASP A 131 7.82 2.86 -0.54
C ASP A 131 7.79 2.45 0.93
N GLY A 132 8.26 1.26 1.24
CA GLY A 132 8.33 0.75 2.60
C GLY A 132 9.28 -0.42 2.75
N ALA A 133 9.84 -0.56 3.93
CA ALA A 133 10.62 -1.72 4.33
C ALA A 133 10.40 -2.00 5.81
N SER A 134 10.36 -3.27 6.18
CA SER A 134 10.29 -3.69 7.57
C SER A 134 11.22 -4.88 7.81
N MET A 135 11.73 -4.99 9.04
CA MET A 135 12.56 -6.10 9.47
C MET A 135 12.19 -6.52 10.89
N LEU A 136 12.03 -7.82 11.09
CA LEU A 136 11.78 -8.41 12.39
C LEU A 136 12.81 -9.49 12.66
N VAL A 137 13.30 -9.55 13.91
CA VAL A 137 14.15 -10.63 14.38
C VAL A 137 13.28 -11.59 15.18
N LEU A 138 13.13 -12.80 14.65
CA LEU A 138 12.38 -13.90 15.29
C LEU A 138 13.35 -14.87 15.95
N MET A 139 12.98 -15.33 17.14
CA MET A 139 13.74 -16.35 17.87
C MET A 139 12.84 -17.14 18.80
N SER A 140 13.28 -18.29 19.26
CA SER A 140 12.56 -19.03 20.29
C SER A 140 12.66 -18.33 21.65
N GLU A 141 11.65 -18.53 22.52
CA GLU A 141 11.67 -18.06 23.91
C GLU A 141 12.95 -18.46 24.63
N LYS A 142 13.37 -19.73 24.47
CA LYS A 142 14.63 -20.22 25.03
C LYS A 142 15.82 -19.36 24.62
N LYS A 143 15.89 -19.00 23.32
CA LYS A 143 17.01 -18.19 22.79
C LYS A 143 16.96 -16.75 23.29
N ALA A 144 15.77 -16.17 23.42
CA ALA A 144 15.60 -14.85 23.99
C ALA A 144 16.08 -14.80 25.45
N ASN A 145 15.74 -15.83 26.25
CA ASN A 145 16.19 -15.95 27.63
C ASN A 145 17.68 -16.13 27.73
N GLU A 146 18.30 -16.96 26.89
CA GLU A 146 19.79 -17.14 26.85
C GLU A 146 20.51 -15.82 26.54
N LEU A 147 19.93 -14.97 25.72
CA LEU A 147 20.51 -13.67 25.32
C LEU A 147 20.07 -12.51 26.21
N ASN A 148 19.22 -12.74 27.22
CA ASN A 148 18.60 -11.71 28.07
C ASN A 148 17.90 -10.62 27.27
N ILE A 149 17.17 -11.01 26.20
CA ILE A 149 16.38 -10.11 25.36
C ILE A 149 14.93 -10.19 25.82
N ASN A 150 14.33 -9.02 26.10
CA ASN A 150 12.90 -8.93 26.34
C ASN A 150 12.16 -8.90 24.99
N PRO A 151 11.31 -9.89 24.67
CA PRO A 151 10.55 -9.88 23.43
C PRO A 151 9.51 -8.74 23.44
N ILE A 152 9.25 -8.14 22.28
CA ILE A 152 8.19 -7.13 22.09
C ILE A 152 6.82 -7.80 22.10
N ALA A 153 6.75 -9.01 21.51
CA ALA A 153 5.52 -9.81 21.41
C ALA A 153 5.86 -11.29 21.27
N GLU A 154 4.91 -12.15 21.60
CA GLU A 154 4.95 -13.58 21.39
C GLU A 154 3.95 -13.99 20.31
N ILE A 155 4.34 -14.88 19.40
CA ILE A 155 3.43 -15.48 18.42
C ILE A 155 2.73 -16.66 19.10
N ILE A 156 1.48 -16.48 19.50
CA ILE A 156 0.68 -17.49 20.22
C ILE A 156 -0.11 -18.40 19.29
N GLY A 157 -0.19 -18.09 18.01
CA GLY A 157 -0.91 -18.91 17.04
C GLY A 157 -0.78 -18.34 15.63
N TYR A 158 -1.06 -19.19 14.66
CA TYR A 158 -1.16 -18.82 13.25
C TYR A 158 -2.23 -19.66 12.57
N ASN A 159 -2.77 -19.18 11.48
CA ASN A 159 -3.73 -19.89 10.65
C ASN A 159 -3.62 -19.38 9.21
N ASP A 160 -3.98 -20.25 8.26
CA ASP A 160 -4.08 -19.92 6.85
C ASP A 160 -5.55 -19.90 6.42
N SER A 161 -5.90 -18.92 5.61
CA SER A 161 -7.23 -18.81 5.00
C SER A 161 -7.10 -18.30 3.57
N ALA A 162 -7.84 -18.88 2.66
CA ALA A 162 -7.90 -18.47 1.27
C ALA A 162 -9.32 -18.58 0.72
N THR A 163 -9.63 -17.72 -0.22
CA THR A 163 -10.86 -17.78 -1.02
C THR A 163 -10.50 -17.85 -2.50
N SER A 164 -11.49 -17.77 -3.40
CA SER A 164 -11.24 -17.69 -4.83
C SER A 164 -10.37 -16.47 -5.14
N PRO A 165 -9.37 -16.57 -6.02
CA PRO A 165 -8.55 -15.44 -6.43
C PRO A 165 -9.34 -14.30 -7.10
N ASP A 166 -10.53 -14.58 -7.58
CA ASP A 166 -11.40 -13.60 -8.25
C ASP A 166 -12.20 -12.72 -7.28
N LEU A 167 -12.09 -12.99 -5.95
CA LEU A 167 -12.87 -12.33 -4.88
C LEU A 167 -12.00 -11.60 -3.87
#